data_55fcfd046a8b9e5c39dd60586f90f946
#
_entry.id   55fcfd046a8b9e5c39dd60586f90f946
#
_cell.length_a   1.000
_cell.length_b   1.000
_cell.length_c   1.000
_cell.angle_alpha   90.00
_cell.angle_beta   90.00
_cell.angle_gamma   90.00
#
_symmetry.space_group_name_H-M   'P 1'
#
loop_
_entity.id
_entity.type
_entity.pdbx_description
1 polymer ?
#
loop_
_entity_poly.entity_id
_entity_poly.type
_entity_poly.pdbx_seq_one_letter_code
_entity_poly.pdbx_strand_id
1 'polypeptide(L)'
;TLFRSPALLSLIPVASADFIKKCGAPSSPKDLVNFRCINRCFPGGDLYRWEFISATGVITEVAVKGDLVMDSDAAMIQAAESGLGIAFVYENLVQDKIKEGGLVRLLSDYRYPADHFNIYYPSRKHIPVPLRTFITWVMSMNKNILEQ
;
A
#
# COMPACT_ATOMS: atom_id res chain seq x y z
N THR A 1 24.68 -2.28 -1.72
CA THR A 1 24.23 -2.13 -3.10
C THR A 1 22.76 -2.43 -3.17
N LEU A 2 22.01 -1.57 -3.83
CA LEU A 2 20.56 -1.73 -4.01
C LEU A 2 20.30 -2.41 -5.35
N PHE A 3 19.61 -3.55 -5.35
CA PHE A 3 18.93 -4.06 -6.52
C PHE A 3 17.44 -3.73 -6.38
N ARG A 4 16.90 -3.05 -7.37
CA ARG A 4 15.50 -2.68 -7.44
C ARG A 4 14.72 -3.81 -8.09
N SER A 5 13.74 -4.36 -7.39
CA SER A 5 12.77 -5.29 -7.98
C SER A 5 11.83 -4.52 -8.92
N PRO A 6 11.42 -5.07 -10.07
CA PRO A 6 10.38 -4.48 -10.90
C PRO A 6 8.98 -4.55 -10.27
N ALA A 7 8.76 -5.38 -9.24
CA ALA A 7 7.49 -5.43 -8.54
C ALA A 7 7.22 -4.11 -7.82
N LEU A 8 6.17 -3.43 -8.24
CA LEU A 8 5.68 -2.20 -7.63
C LEU A 8 4.82 -2.53 -6.42
N LEU A 9 5.19 -1.96 -5.28
CA LEU A 9 4.35 -1.93 -4.09
C LEU A 9 3.53 -0.64 -4.12
N SER A 10 2.25 -0.76 -4.42
CA SER A 10 1.33 0.37 -4.38
C SER A 10 0.43 0.27 -3.17
N LEU A 11 0.32 1.36 -2.41
CA LEU A 11 -0.68 1.49 -1.35
C LEU A 11 -1.97 2.03 -1.95
N ILE A 12 -3.11 1.48 -1.56
CA ILE A 12 -4.43 1.94 -2.00
C ILE A 12 -5.37 2.13 -0.81
N PRO A 13 -6.30 3.10 -0.86
CA PRO A 13 -7.33 3.24 0.14
C PRO A 13 -8.46 2.25 -0.14
N VAL A 14 -8.87 1.51 0.89
CA VAL A 14 -9.95 0.53 0.84
C VAL A 14 -10.89 0.68 2.02
N ALA A 15 -12.15 0.35 1.81
CA ALA A 15 -13.16 0.24 2.87
C ALA A 15 -14.15 -0.87 2.53
N SER A 16 -14.91 -1.35 3.52
CA SER A 16 -16.00 -2.29 3.26
C SER A 16 -17.18 -1.60 2.55
N ALA A 17 -17.94 -2.38 1.78
CA ALA A 17 -19.17 -1.89 1.13
C ALA A 17 -20.18 -1.33 2.16
N ASP A 18 -20.26 -1.94 3.35
CA ASP A 18 -21.15 -1.48 4.40
C ASP A 18 -20.72 -0.14 5.01
N PHE A 19 -19.41 0.09 5.15
CA PHE A 19 -18.91 1.40 5.56
C PHE A 19 -19.29 2.48 4.55
N ILE A 20 -19.12 2.20 3.26
CA ILE A 20 -19.45 3.14 2.18
C ILE A 20 -20.94 3.44 2.14
N LYS A 21 -21.81 2.45 2.33
CA LYS A 21 -23.26 2.64 2.40
C LYS A 21 -23.67 3.56 3.54
N LYS A 22 -22.99 3.47 4.69
CA LYS A 22 -23.31 4.26 5.90
C LYS A 22 -22.70 5.65 5.89
N CYS A 23 -21.48 5.79 5.41
CA CYS A 23 -20.68 7.01 5.54
C CYS A 23 -20.44 7.74 4.22
N GLY A 24 -20.77 7.11 3.09
CA GLY A 24 -20.39 7.60 1.76
C GLY A 24 -18.96 7.26 1.40
N ALA A 25 -18.52 7.73 0.22
CA ALA A 25 -17.16 7.58 -0.27
C ALA A 25 -16.51 8.95 -0.51
N PRO A 26 -15.21 9.11 -0.24
CA PRO A 26 -14.48 10.34 -0.57
C PRO A 26 -14.40 10.52 -2.09
N SER A 27 -14.62 11.74 -2.57
CA SER A 27 -14.49 12.11 -3.99
C SER A 27 -13.07 12.61 -4.31
N SER A 28 -12.34 13.06 -3.31
CA SER A 28 -10.97 13.54 -3.42
C SER A 28 -10.16 13.17 -2.18
N PRO A 29 -8.81 13.18 -2.26
CA PRO A 29 -7.95 12.95 -1.10
C PRO A 29 -8.23 13.89 0.07
N LYS A 30 -8.61 15.13 -0.21
CA LYS A 30 -8.92 16.13 0.82
C LYS A 30 -10.16 15.78 1.65
N ASP A 31 -11.09 15.04 1.07
CA ASP A 31 -12.32 14.63 1.75
C ASP A 31 -12.05 13.61 2.87
N LEU A 32 -10.92 12.90 2.80
CA LEU A 32 -10.53 11.90 3.81
C LEU A 32 -10.48 12.46 5.24
N VAL A 33 -10.29 13.76 5.42
CA VAL A 33 -10.32 14.40 6.74
C VAL A 33 -11.70 14.31 7.42
N ASN A 34 -12.76 14.05 6.63
CA ASN A 34 -14.14 13.92 7.11
C ASN A 34 -14.55 12.45 7.35
N PHE A 35 -13.67 11.51 7.01
CA PHE A 35 -13.92 10.09 7.18
C PHE A 35 -13.08 9.50 8.31
N ARG A 36 -13.62 8.46 8.94
CA ARG A 36 -12.83 7.65 9.87
C ARG A 36 -11.83 6.82 9.10
N CYS A 37 -10.55 7.06 9.34
CA CYS A 37 -9.44 6.33 8.72
C CYS A 37 -8.69 5.52 9.77
N ILE A 38 -8.06 4.44 9.32
CA ILE A 38 -7.20 3.58 10.14
C ILE A 38 -5.77 4.05 9.91
N ASN A 39 -5.17 4.64 10.94
CA ASN A 39 -3.82 5.17 10.88
C ASN A 39 -2.78 4.03 10.93
N ARG A 40 -1.77 4.13 10.08
CA ARG A 40 -0.56 3.31 10.17
C ARG A 40 0.47 4.03 11.02
N CYS A 41 1.05 3.34 12.00
CA CYS A 41 2.22 3.82 12.71
C CYS A 41 3.48 3.04 12.34
N PHE A 42 4.62 3.73 12.37
CA PHE A 42 5.94 3.14 12.25
C PHE A 42 6.50 2.78 13.63
N PRO A 43 7.56 1.95 13.71
CA PRO A 43 8.19 1.57 14.98
C PRO A 43 8.64 2.74 15.84
N GLY A 44 8.85 3.94 15.24
CA GLY A 44 9.17 5.17 15.97
C GLY A 44 7.96 5.91 16.56
N GLY A 45 6.72 5.43 16.30
CA GLY A 45 5.48 6.08 16.73
C GLY A 45 4.95 7.13 15.78
N ASP A 46 5.66 7.46 14.71
CA ASP A 46 5.20 8.40 13.70
C ASP A 46 4.06 7.80 12.87
N LEU A 47 3.04 8.62 12.60
CA LEU A 47 1.92 8.24 11.74
C LEU A 47 2.27 8.45 10.27
N TYR A 48 1.92 7.48 9.44
CA TYR A 48 2.10 7.57 8.00
C TYR A 48 1.10 8.59 7.42
N ARG A 49 1.61 9.58 6.68
CA ARG A 49 0.80 10.51 5.90
C ARG A 49 0.48 9.93 4.55
N TRP A 50 -0.77 9.98 4.17
CA TRP A 50 -1.22 9.39 2.91
C TRP A 50 -0.89 10.31 1.75
N GLU A 51 -0.17 9.81 0.77
CA GLU A 51 0.23 10.57 -0.41
C GLU A 51 -0.55 10.11 -1.63
N PHE A 52 -1.04 11.08 -2.39
CA PHE A 52 -1.83 10.86 -3.60
C PHE A 52 -1.26 11.68 -4.76
N ILE A 53 -1.22 11.10 -5.94
CA ILE A 53 -0.76 11.75 -7.16
C ILE A 53 -1.95 11.87 -8.12
N SER A 54 -2.33 13.09 -8.47
CA SER A 54 -3.40 13.35 -9.43
C SER A 54 -2.99 12.96 -10.85
N ALA A 55 -3.95 12.93 -11.78
CA ALA A 55 -3.69 12.70 -13.20
C ALA A 55 -2.72 13.75 -13.80
N THR A 56 -2.69 14.96 -13.23
CA THR A 56 -1.79 16.04 -13.63
C THR A 56 -0.42 16.00 -12.95
N GLY A 57 -0.16 14.98 -12.12
CA GLY A 57 1.11 14.79 -11.40
C GLY A 57 1.25 15.60 -10.12
N VAL A 58 0.19 16.28 -9.66
CA VAL A 58 0.20 17.02 -8.39
C VAL A 58 0.16 16.03 -7.23
N ILE A 59 1.11 16.14 -6.31
CA ILE A 59 1.18 15.35 -5.08
C ILE A 59 0.36 16.06 -4.00
N THR A 60 -0.55 15.33 -3.38
CA THR A 60 -1.35 15.77 -2.24
C THR A 60 -1.07 14.84 -1.06
N GLU A 61 -0.60 15.41 0.03
CA GLU A 61 -0.38 14.70 1.30
C GLU A 61 -1.53 14.98 2.24
N VAL A 62 -2.08 13.92 2.85
CA VAL A 62 -3.22 14.02 3.77
C VAL A 62 -2.86 13.39 5.11
N ALA A 63 -2.96 14.18 6.17
CA ALA A 63 -2.96 13.66 7.54
C ALA A 63 -4.39 13.23 7.88
N VAL A 64 -4.65 11.93 7.82
CA VAL A 64 -5.98 11.37 8.07
C VAL A 64 -6.29 11.32 9.57
N LYS A 65 -7.59 11.28 9.90
CA LYS A 65 -8.09 11.21 11.28
C LYS A 65 -8.71 9.84 11.53
N GLY A 66 -8.54 9.35 12.75
CA GLY A 66 -9.16 8.10 13.21
C GLY A 66 -8.55 7.64 14.52
N ASP A 67 -9.36 6.96 15.33
CA ASP A 67 -8.97 6.49 16.66
C ASP A 67 -8.17 5.19 16.62
N LEU A 68 -8.20 4.48 15.46
CA LEU A 68 -7.45 3.25 15.28
C LEU A 68 -6.07 3.56 14.72
N VAL A 69 -5.06 3.10 15.44
CA VAL A 69 -3.65 3.18 15.04
C VAL A 69 -3.07 1.79 15.06
N MET A 70 -2.53 1.34 13.92
CA MET A 70 -2.04 -0.03 13.75
C MET A 70 -0.71 -0.03 12.99
N ASP A 71 0.11 -1.04 13.25
CA ASP A 71 1.40 -1.28 12.59
C ASP A 71 1.40 -2.54 11.68
N SER A 72 0.27 -3.25 11.64
CA SER A 72 0.09 -4.50 10.89
C SER A 72 -0.91 -4.35 9.76
N ASP A 73 -0.49 -4.66 8.52
CA ASP A 73 -1.38 -4.69 7.37
C ASP A 73 -2.55 -5.64 7.55
N ALA A 74 -2.32 -6.82 8.11
CA ALA A 74 -3.38 -7.81 8.35
C ALA A 74 -4.45 -7.27 9.29
N ALA A 75 -4.05 -6.58 10.37
CA ALA A 75 -4.98 -5.97 11.31
C ALA A 75 -5.75 -4.80 10.66
N MET A 76 -5.08 -3.96 9.87
CA MET A 76 -5.72 -2.85 9.15
C MET A 76 -6.76 -3.35 8.14
N ILE A 77 -6.43 -4.41 7.38
CA ILE A 77 -7.34 -5.03 6.41
C ILE A 77 -8.57 -5.60 7.12
N GLN A 78 -8.36 -6.33 8.21
CA GLN A 78 -9.47 -6.89 9.00
C GLN A 78 -10.38 -5.80 9.58
N ALA A 79 -9.80 -4.71 10.08
CA ALA A 79 -10.56 -3.58 10.59
C ALA A 79 -11.39 -2.89 9.48
N ALA A 80 -10.82 -2.72 8.27
CA ALA A 80 -11.54 -2.17 7.13
C ALA A 80 -12.70 -3.09 6.68
N GLU A 81 -12.49 -4.41 6.60
CA GLU A 81 -13.54 -5.40 6.29
C GLU A 81 -14.68 -5.35 7.33
N SER A 82 -14.33 -5.15 8.60
CA SER A 82 -15.30 -4.98 9.70
C SER A 82 -16.03 -3.64 9.69
N GLY A 83 -15.77 -2.78 8.71
CA GLY A 83 -16.45 -1.48 8.59
C GLY A 83 -15.99 -0.42 9.59
N LEU A 84 -14.80 -0.56 10.17
CA LEU A 84 -14.29 0.36 11.19
C LEU A 84 -13.72 1.66 10.60
N GLY A 85 -13.40 1.68 9.31
CA GLY A 85 -12.87 2.86 8.64
C GLY A 85 -12.24 2.56 7.28
N ILE A 86 -11.62 3.59 6.70
CA ILE A 86 -10.84 3.50 5.48
C ILE A 86 -9.40 3.13 5.86
N ALA A 87 -8.87 2.05 5.28
CA ALA A 87 -7.48 1.65 5.45
C ALA A 87 -6.66 1.97 4.19
N PHE A 88 -5.38 2.29 4.37
CA PHE A 88 -4.41 2.50 3.30
C PHE A 88 -3.39 1.37 3.34
N VAL A 89 -3.55 0.41 2.45
CA VAL A 89 -2.87 -0.88 2.50
C VAL A 89 -2.28 -1.26 1.15
N TYR A 90 -1.34 -2.20 1.14
CA TYR A 90 -0.74 -2.68 -0.11
C TYR A 90 -1.77 -3.39 -0.97
N GLU A 91 -1.86 -2.99 -2.24
CA GLU A 91 -2.84 -3.48 -3.21
C GLU A 91 -2.79 -5.01 -3.38
N ASN A 92 -1.60 -5.57 -3.43
CA ASN A 92 -1.40 -7.01 -3.58
C ASN A 92 -1.96 -7.85 -2.42
N LEU A 93 -2.15 -7.26 -1.24
CA LEU A 93 -2.72 -7.95 -0.07
C LEU A 93 -4.25 -7.98 -0.07
N VAL A 94 -4.89 -7.14 -0.88
CA VAL A 94 -6.36 -6.97 -0.86
C VAL A 94 -7.04 -7.26 -2.20
N GLN A 95 -6.30 -7.63 -3.24
CA GLN A 95 -6.85 -7.90 -4.57
C GLN A 95 -7.97 -8.93 -4.55
N ASP A 96 -7.79 -10.04 -3.85
CA ASP A 96 -8.80 -11.10 -3.79
C ASP A 96 -10.03 -10.65 -3.00
N LYS A 97 -9.84 -9.93 -1.90
CA LYS A 97 -10.94 -9.35 -1.11
C LYS A 97 -11.75 -8.30 -1.87
N ILE A 98 -11.11 -7.56 -2.77
CA ILE A 98 -11.79 -6.62 -3.67
C ILE A 98 -12.58 -7.40 -4.72
N LYS A 99 -12.02 -8.45 -5.33
CA LYS A 99 -12.72 -9.30 -6.30
C LYS A 99 -13.94 -10.00 -5.68
N GLU A 100 -13.82 -10.44 -4.45
CA GLU A 100 -14.89 -11.09 -3.68
C GLU A 100 -15.95 -10.10 -3.16
N GLY A 101 -15.71 -8.79 -3.26
CA GLY A 101 -16.63 -7.72 -2.86
C GLY A 101 -16.61 -7.40 -1.36
N GLY A 102 -15.69 -7.98 -0.59
CA GLY A 102 -15.51 -7.67 0.84
C GLY A 102 -14.93 -6.27 1.07
N LEU A 103 -14.05 -5.84 0.17
CA LEU A 103 -13.47 -4.51 0.17
C LEU A 103 -13.73 -3.80 -1.16
N VAL A 104 -13.79 -2.48 -1.11
CA VAL A 104 -13.92 -1.59 -2.26
C VAL A 104 -12.74 -0.65 -2.30
N ARG A 105 -12.08 -0.54 -3.45
CA ARG A 105 -11.04 0.46 -3.69
C ARG A 105 -11.68 1.83 -3.81
N LEU A 106 -11.10 2.81 -3.14
CA LEU A 106 -11.53 4.20 -3.18
C LEU A 106 -10.53 5.05 -3.97
N LEU A 107 -10.96 6.23 -4.44
CA LEU A 107 -10.12 7.22 -5.13
C LEU A 107 -9.31 6.62 -6.30
N SER A 108 -9.95 5.81 -7.14
CA SER A 108 -9.30 5.08 -8.24
C SER A 108 -8.65 5.98 -9.29
N ASP A 109 -9.05 7.25 -9.39
CA ASP A 109 -8.50 8.24 -10.32
C ASP A 109 -7.14 8.80 -9.87
N TYR A 110 -6.72 8.47 -8.64
CA TYR A 110 -5.45 8.88 -8.09
C TYR A 110 -4.44 7.73 -8.13
N ARG A 111 -3.19 8.09 -8.45
CA ARG A 111 -2.06 7.18 -8.28
C ARG A 111 -1.48 7.36 -6.88
N TYR A 112 -0.73 6.39 -6.48
CA TYR A 112 -0.06 6.36 -5.19
C TYR A 112 1.42 6.22 -5.43
N PRO A 113 2.28 6.83 -4.59
CA PRO A 113 3.71 6.57 -4.67
C PRO A 113 3.92 5.06 -4.61
N ALA A 114 4.51 4.52 -5.66
CA ALA A 114 4.83 3.11 -5.70
C ALA A 114 6.29 2.93 -5.30
N ASP A 115 6.53 2.04 -4.38
CA ASP A 115 7.87 1.67 -3.98
C ASP A 115 8.26 0.32 -4.61
N HIS A 116 9.54 0.04 -4.63
CA HIS A 116 10.07 -1.21 -5.13
C HIS A 116 10.67 -2.01 -3.99
N PHE A 117 10.53 -3.32 -4.05
CA PHE A 117 11.35 -4.18 -3.21
C PHE A 117 12.82 -4.01 -3.57
N ASN A 118 13.66 -3.85 -2.57
CA ASN A 118 15.07 -3.71 -2.74
C ASN A 118 15.79 -4.84 -2.01
N ILE A 119 16.76 -5.48 -2.68
CA ILE A 119 17.67 -6.40 -2.02
C ILE A 119 18.88 -5.60 -1.57
N TYR A 120 19.07 -5.53 -0.27
CA TYR A 120 20.23 -4.88 0.34
C TYR A 120 21.26 -5.92 0.80
N TYR A 121 22.53 -5.68 0.46
CA TYR A 121 23.64 -6.47 0.96
C TYR A 121 24.88 -5.60 1.20
N PRO A 122 25.73 -5.92 2.21
CA PRO A 122 26.71 -4.99 2.76
C PRO A 122 27.83 -4.55 1.83
N SER A 123 28.22 -5.38 0.86
CA SER A 123 29.37 -5.10 0.00
C SER A 123 29.23 -5.67 -1.42
N ARG A 124 29.69 -4.90 -2.42
CA ARG A 124 29.86 -5.39 -3.80
C ARG A 124 31.14 -6.21 -4.00
N LYS A 125 32.09 -6.06 -3.10
CA LYS A 125 33.37 -6.81 -3.18
C LYS A 125 33.16 -8.18 -2.54
N HIS A 126 33.54 -9.23 -3.27
CA HIS A 126 33.51 -10.61 -2.77
C HIS A 126 32.11 -11.15 -2.42
N ILE A 127 31.13 -10.95 -3.32
CA ILE A 127 29.80 -11.58 -3.16
C ILE A 127 29.98 -13.10 -3.27
N PRO A 128 29.64 -13.89 -2.24
CA PRO A 128 29.68 -15.34 -2.29
C PRO A 128 28.81 -15.88 -3.44
N VAL A 129 29.27 -16.95 -4.09
CA VAL A 129 28.55 -17.56 -5.22
C VAL A 129 27.09 -17.88 -4.90
N PRO A 130 26.74 -18.45 -3.73
CA PRO A 130 25.34 -18.71 -3.39
C PRO A 130 24.48 -17.43 -3.35
N LEU A 131 25.02 -16.34 -2.78
CA LEU A 131 24.28 -15.06 -2.73
C LEU A 131 24.10 -14.48 -4.13
N ARG A 132 25.10 -14.57 -5.01
CA ARG A 132 24.99 -14.13 -6.40
C ARG A 132 23.94 -14.93 -7.15
N THR A 133 23.94 -16.25 -6.99
CA THR A 133 22.94 -17.15 -7.59
C THR A 133 21.53 -16.80 -7.12
N PHE A 134 21.34 -16.58 -5.82
CA PHE A 134 20.07 -16.17 -5.25
C PHE A 134 19.58 -14.83 -5.83
N ILE A 135 20.45 -13.81 -5.88
CA ILE A 135 20.08 -12.50 -6.45
C ILE A 135 19.69 -12.66 -7.93
N THR A 136 20.45 -13.42 -8.71
CA THR A 136 20.16 -13.66 -10.13
C THR A 136 18.83 -14.39 -10.31
N TRP A 137 18.54 -15.37 -9.47
CA TRP A 137 17.29 -16.12 -9.49
C TRP A 137 16.09 -15.22 -9.14
N VAL A 138 16.16 -14.42 -8.08
CA VAL A 138 15.11 -13.47 -7.73
C VAL A 138 14.85 -12.46 -8.85
N MET A 139 15.91 -11.96 -9.49
CA MET A 139 15.80 -11.03 -10.61
C MET A 139 15.16 -11.69 -11.86
N SER A 140 15.43 -12.97 -12.10
CA SER A 140 14.82 -13.70 -13.22
C SER A 140 13.32 -13.97 -13.00
N MET A 141 12.91 -14.29 -11.78
CA MET A 141 11.50 -14.48 -11.45
C MET A 141 10.67 -13.21 -11.71
N ASN A 142 11.24 -12.05 -11.41
CA ASN A 142 10.55 -10.77 -11.61
C ASN A 142 10.35 -10.40 -13.09
N LYS A 143 11.19 -10.87 -14.02
CA LYS A 143 10.99 -10.66 -15.45
C LYS A 143 9.77 -11.41 -15.98
N ASN A 144 9.51 -12.61 -15.46
CA ASN A 144 8.37 -13.43 -15.88
C ASN A 144 7.02 -12.90 -15.38
N ILE A 145 6.99 -12.04 -14.35
CA ILE A 145 5.75 -11.42 -13.82
C ILE A 145 5.32 -10.22 -14.67
N LEU A 146 6.25 -9.58 -15.38
CA LEU A 146 5.96 -8.41 -16.22
C LEU A 146 5.54 -8.75 -17.65
N GLU A 147 5.67 -10.01 -18.06
CA GLU A 147 5.32 -10.51 -19.40
C GLU A 147 3.95 -11.23 -19.43
N GLN A 148 3.21 -11.27 -18.33
CA GLN A 148 1.83 -11.75 -18.21
C GLN A 148 0.85 -10.59 -17.98
#